data_a97be0d446d8923ccb4b80e55348fab8
#
_entry.id   a97be0d446d8923ccb4b80e55348fab8
#
_cell.length_a   1.000
_cell.length_b   1.000
_cell.length_c   1.000
_cell.angle_alpha   90.00
_cell.angle_beta   90.00
_cell.angle_gamma   90.00
#
_symmetry.space_group_name_H-M   'P 1'
#
loop_
_entity.id
_entity.type
_entity.pdbx_description
1 polymer ?
#
loop_
_entity_poly.entity_id
_entity_poly.type
_entity_poly.pdbx_seq_one_letter_code
_entity_poly.pdbx_strand_id
1 'polypeptide(L)'
;MLIVKPVQDKSEQERYCAECMTGFEPDALCYAAFVDDELVGICQFRLMAGGAHIIDLCRAKGTDDLDALFIMGRQTMNFIDLHGVHECCFDESAVAELSVDFAKKLGFIERGGKLWVDLNGFFNSPCEHGKAGSPR
;
A
#
# COMPACT_ATOMS: atom_id res chain seq x y z
N MET A 1 1.83 -5.89 -18.94
CA MET A 1 0.55 -5.68 -18.24
C MET A 1 0.74 -5.77 -16.75
N LEU A 2 0.19 -4.83 -16.02
CA LEU A 2 0.31 -4.80 -14.58
C LEU A 2 -0.76 -5.66 -13.92
N ILE A 3 -0.34 -6.48 -12.98
CA ILE A 3 -1.26 -7.27 -12.15
C ILE A 3 -0.88 -7.04 -10.70
N VAL A 4 -1.86 -6.69 -9.88
CA VAL A 4 -1.70 -6.57 -8.44
C VAL A 4 -2.59 -7.63 -7.81
N LYS A 5 -2.00 -8.51 -7.02
CA LYS A 5 -2.78 -9.61 -6.44
C LYS A 5 -2.34 -9.90 -5.02
N PRO A 6 -3.24 -10.46 -4.20
CA PRO A 6 -2.87 -10.86 -2.85
C PRO A 6 -1.93 -12.06 -2.87
N VAL A 7 -1.05 -12.10 -1.89
CA VAL A 7 -0.11 -13.20 -1.73
C VAL A 7 -0.54 -13.97 -0.48
N GLN A 8 -1.07 -15.16 -0.69
CA GLN A 8 -1.61 -15.95 0.43
C GLN A 8 -0.62 -17.00 0.92
N ASP A 9 0.30 -17.43 0.05
CA ASP A 9 1.29 -18.43 0.42
C ASP A 9 2.44 -17.73 1.13
N LYS A 10 2.71 -18.12 2.36
CA LYS A 10 3.73 -17.46 3.17
C LYS A 10 5.13 -17.69 2.64
N SER A 11 5.39 -18.80 1.99
CA SER A 11 6.71 -19.03 1.40
C SER A 11 6.92 -18.13 0.19
N GLU A 12 5.88 -17.86 -0.56
CA GLU A 12 5.97 -16.89 -1.65
C GLU A 12 6.17 -15.48 -1.10
N GLN A 13 5.44 -15.13 -0.05
CA GLN A 13 5.61 -13.82 0.57
C GLN A 13 7.04 -13.62 1.02
N GLU A 14 7.62 -14.63 1.66
CA GLU A 14 9.00 -14.55 2.13
C GLU A 14 9.97 -14.36 0.97
N ARG A 15 9.75 -15.09 -0.12
CA ARG A 15 10.61 -14.97 -1.29
C ARG A 15 10.53 -13.58 -1.92
N TYR A 16 9.30 -13.06 -2.03
CA TYR A 16 9.10 -11.71 -2.59
C TYR A 16 9.70 -10.63 -1.69
N CYS A 17 9.61 -10.82 -0.38
CA CYS A 17 10.25 -9.88 0.55
C CYS A 17 11.76 -9.84 0.33
N ALA A 18 12.37 -10.98 0.10
CA ALA A 18 13.81 -11.00 -0.16
C ALA A 18 14.15 -10.26 -1.45
N GLU A 19 13.31 -10.41 -2.49
CA GLU A 19 13.55 -9.70 -3.74
C GLU A 19 13.35 -8.21 -3.61
N CYS A 20 12.52 -7.78 -2.68
CA CYS A 20 12.28 -6.36 -2.43
C CYS A 20 13.14 -5.83 -1.29
N MET A 21 14.04 -6.66 -0.78
CA MET A 21 15.00 -6.27 0.25
C MET A 21 14.32 -5.75 1.51
N THR A 22 13.23 -6.36 1.90
CA THR A 22 12.52 -6.00 3.10
C THR A 22 12.33 -7.23 4.00
N GLY A 23 12.04 -7.00 5.27
CA GLY A 23 11.86 -8.08 6.22
C GLY A 23 10.52 -8.78 6.02
N PHE A 24 10.53 -10.10 6.13
CA PHE A 24 9.31 -10.89 6.03
C PHE A 24 8.55 -10.84 7.34
N GLU A 25 7.27 -10.50 7.26
CA GLU A 25 6.37 -10.43 8.42
C GLU A 25 5.33 -11.53 8.27
N PRO A 26 5.54 -12.67 8.92
CA PRO A 26 4.67 -13.84 8.67
C PRO A 26 3.21 -13.65 9.07
N ASP A 27 2.94 -12.74 9.99
CA ASP A 27 1.57 -12.48 10.41
C ASP A 27 0.93 -11.32 9.66
N ALA A 28 1.60 -10.77 8.67
CA ALA A 28 1.05 -9.67 7.89
C ALA A 28 0.38 -10.19 6.62
N LEU A 29 -0.59 -9.43 6.15
CA LEU A 29 -1.15 -9.64 4.82
C LEU A 29 -0.22 -9.02 3.80
N CYS A 30 -0.34 -9.43 2.55
CA CYS A 30 0.59 -8.98 1.52
C CYS A 30 -0.07 -8.90 0.16
N TYR A 31 0.20 -7.81 -0.55
CA TYR A 31 -0.07 -7.69 -1.97
C TYR A 31 1.24 -7.67 -2.72
N ALA A 32 1.23 -8.17 -3.95
CA ALA A 32 2.38 -8.11 -4.84
C ALA A 32 1.96 -7.55 -6.18
N ALA A 33 2.84 -6.81 -6.81
CA ALA A 33 2.62 -6.23 -8.12
C ALA A 33 3.59 -6.83 -9.12
N PHE A 34 3.07 -7.19 -10.29
CA PHE A 34 3.84 -7.80 -11.35
C PHE A 34 3.60 -7.04 -12.65
N VAL A 35 4.64 -6.83 -13.42
CA VAL A 35 4.53 -6.29 -14.76
C VAL A 35 5.12 -7.31 -15.71
N ASP A 36 4.30 -7.78 -16.64
CA ASP A 36 4.70 -8.81 -17.59
C ASP A 36 5.33 -10.01 -16.88
N ASP A 37 4.66 -10.45 -15.81
CA ASP A 37 5.03 -11.61 -15.00
C ASP A 37 6.29 -11.43 -14.14
N GLU A 38 6.84 -10.23 -14.09
CA GLU A 38 7.99 -9.96 -13.24
C GLU A 38 7.57 -9.18 -12.01
N LEU A 39 8.06 -9.58 -10.86
CA LEU A 39 7.75 -8.89 -9.61
C LEU A 39 8.34 -7.48 -9.64
N VAL A 40 7.52 -6.48 -9.36
CA VAL A 40 7.99 -5.10 -9.27
C VAL A 40 7.82 -4.49 -7.90
N GLY A 41 7.07 -5.12 -7.02
CA GLY A 41 6.94 -4.61 -5.66
C GLY A 41 6.03 -5.42 -4.79
N ILE A 42 6.10 -5.17 -3.49
CA ILE A 42 5.20 -5.78 -2.51
C ILE A 42 4.74 -4.74 -1.51
N CYS A 43 3.65 -5.07 -0.82
CA CYS A 43 3.11 -4.26 0.26
C CYS A 43 2.64 -5.18 1.35
N GLN A 44 3.29 -5.14 2.51
CA GLN A 44 2.84 -5.90 3.68
C GLN A 44 2.09 -4.96 4.60
N PHE A 45 1.01 -5.45 5.18
CA PHE A 45 0.18 -4.60 6.03
C PHE A 45 -0.56 -5.44 7.05
N ARG A 46 -1.01 -4.79 8.14
CA ARG A 46 -1.80 -5.44 9.19
C ARG A 46 -3.11 -4.73 9.38
N LEU A 47 -4.15 -5.51 9.64
CA LEU A 47 -5.44 -4.98 10.07
C LEU A 47 -5.50 -5.09 11.57
N MET A 48 -5.78 -3.98 12.26
CA MET A 48 -5.83 -3.95 13.70
C MET A 48 -7.11 -3.24 14.12
N ALA A 49 -7.53 -3.48 15.35
CA ALA A 49 -8.79 -2.94 15.84
C ALA A 49 -8.82 -1.41 15.79
N GLY A 50 -7.70 -0.77 16.02
CA GLY A 50 -7.64 0.69 16.01
C GLY A 50 -7.24 1.30 14.69
N GLY A 51 -7.06 0.49 13.66
CA GLY A 51 -6.65 0.97 12.36
C GLY A 51 -5.67 0.02 11.72
N ALA A 52 -5.37 0.25 10.46
CA ALA A 52 -4.44 -0.58 9.73
C ALA A 52 -3.06 0.07 9.68
N HIS A 53 -2.05 -0.75 9.49
CA HIS A 53 -0.68 -0.29 9.35
C HIS A 53 -0.08 -0.87 8.08
N ILE A 54 0.43 -0.02 7.21
CA ILE A 54 1.23 -0.47 6.08
C ILE A 54 2.66 -0.57 6.60
N ILE A 55 3.17 -1.80 6.64
CA ILE A 55 4.49 -2.07 7.16
C ILE A 55 5.55 -1.68 6.16
N ASP A 56 5.30 -1.96 4.89
CA ASP A 56 6.19 -1.57 3.83
C ASP A 56 5.42 -1.46 2.52
N LEU A 57 6.01 -0.76 1.59
CA LEU A 57 5.52 -0.64 0.23
C LEU A 57 6.81 -0.45 -0.57
N CYS A 58 7.36 -1.56 -1.03
CA CYS A 58 8.72 -1.63 -1.53
C CYS A 58 8.75 -2.06 -2.97
N ARG A 59 9.72 -1.54 -3.72
CA ARG A 59 9.95 -2.02 -5.08
C ARG A 59 10.94 -3.17 -5.07
N ALA A 60 10.81 -4.02 -6.07
CA ALA A 60 11.75 -5.11 -6.24
C ALA A 60 13.10 -4.56 -6.71
N LYS A 61 14.17 -5.25 -6.32
CA LYS A 61 15.51 -4.84 -6.69
C LYS A 61 15.62 -4.71 -8.20
N GLY A 62 16.16 -3.60 -8.67
CA GLY A 62 16.34 -3.39 -10.09
C GLY A 62 15.12 -2.82 -10.80
N THR A 63 14.05 -2.53 -10.10
CA THR A 63 12.87 -1.96 -10.71
C THR A 63 12.62 -0.56 -10.15
N ASP A 64 11.83 0.21 -10.87
CA ASP A 64 11.52 1.57 -10.45
C ASP A 64 10.17 1.99 -11.02
N ASP A 65 9.18 1.12 -10.90
CA ASP A 65 7.86 1.37 -11.45
C ASP A 65 6.96 1.99 -10.38
N LEU A 66 7.02 3.30 -10.27
CA LEU A 66 6.25 4.01 -9.25
C LEU A 66 4.75 3.96 -9.52
N ASP A 67 4.34 3.87 -10.79
CA ASP A 67 2.93 3.74 -11.09
C ASP A 67 2.37 2.42 -10.57
N ALA A 68 3.14 1.35 -10.71
CA ALA A 68 2.72 0.05 -10.18
C ALA A 68 2.63 0.10 -8.66
N LEU A 69 3.59 0.73 -7.99
CA LEU A 69 3.54 0.88 -6.54
C LEU A 69 2.35 1.72 -6.10
N PHE A 70 2.03 2.76 -6.85
CA PHE A 70 0.87 3.60 -6.54
C PHE A 70 -0.42 2.79 -6.61
N ILE A 71 -0.58 2.03 -7.69
CA ILE A 71 -1.79 1.22 -7.88
C ILE A 71 -1.88 0.17 -6.79
N MET A 72 -0.77 -0.48 -6.45
CA MET A 72 -0.76 -1.48 -5.39
C MET A 72 -1.10 -0.84 -4.04
N GLY A 73 -0.56 0.34 -3.76
CA GLY A 73 -0.88 1.04 -2.52
C GLY A 73 -2.35 1.37 -2.42
N ARG A 74 -2.93 1.89 -3.51
CA ARG A 74 -4.36 2.19 -3.52
C ARG A 74 -5.20 0.94 -3.39
N GLN A 75 -4.79 -0.16 -4.00
CA GLN A 75 -5.53 -1.41 -3.87
C GLN A 75 -5.46 -1.94 -2.45
N THR A 76 -4.31 -1.80 -1.79
CA THR A 76 -4.18 -2.17 -0.39
C THR A 76 -5.11 -1.35 0.49
N MET A 77 -5.15 -0.03 0.26
CA MET A 77 -6.03 0.85 1.02
C MET A 77 -7.49 0.47 0.82
N ASN A 78 -7.87 0.14 -0.41
CA ASN A 78 -9.23 -0.27 -0.70
C ASN A 78 -9.59 -1.58 0.00
N PHE A 79 -8.67 -2.53 0.02
CA PHE A 79 -8.87 -3.79 0.74
C PHE A 79 -9.11 -3.53 2.23
N ILE A 80 -8.30 -2.65 2.83
CA ILE A 80 -8.44 -2.30 4.24
C ILE A 80 -9.83 -1.72 4.50
N ASP A 81 -10.25 -0.79 3.66
CA ASP A 81 -11.56 -0.14 3.82
C ASP A 81 -12.70 -1.12 3.67
N LEU A 82 -12.61 -2.01 2.69
CA LEU A 82 -13.64 -3.01 2.46
C LEU A 82 -13.77 -4.02 3.59
N HIS A 83 -12.73 -4.15 4.41
CA HIS A 83 -12.78 -5.05 5.56
C HIS A 83 -13.14 -4.34 6.85
N GLY A 84 -13.71 -3.15 6.73
CA GLY A 84 -14.26 -2.45 7.88
C GLY A 84 -13.26 -1.66 8.70
N VAL A 85 -12.04 -1.48 8.20
CA VAL A 85 -11.03 -0.69 8.88
C VAL A 85 -10.87 0.60 8.09
N HIS A 86 -11.15 1.73 8.71
CA HIS A 86 -11.26 2.98 7.98
C HIS A 86 -10.16 3.98 8.31
N GLU A 87 -9.13 3.57 9.03
CA GLU A 87 -7.96 4.39 9.29
C GLU A 87 -6.72 3.58 8.98
N CYS A 88 -5.73 4.24 8.41
CA CYS A 88 -4.52 3.56 8.01
C CYS A 88 -3.32 4.48 8.20
N CYS A 89 -2.23 3.93 8.71
CA CYS A 89 -0.98 4.64 8.89
C CYS A 89 0.14 3.89 8.20
N PHE A 90 1.20 4.62 7.81
CA PHE A 90 2.44 3.98 7.42
C PHE A 90 3.32 3.82 8.65
N ASP A 91 4.02 2.70 8.72
CA ASP A 91 5.09 2.55 9.70
C ASP A 91 6.27 3.43 9.27
N GLU A 92 7.07 3.85 10.24
CA GLU A 92 8.20 4.73 9.95
C GLU A 92 9.19 4.10 8.99
N SER A 93 9.38 2.80 9.10
CA SER A 93 10.31 2.11 8.20
C SER A 93 9.82 2.16 6.75
N ALA A 94 8.51 2.14 6.53
CA ALA A 94 7.98 2.22 5.19
C ALA A 94 8.23 3.59 4.57
N VAL A 95 8.15 4.63 5.40
CA VAL A 95 8.39 5.98 4.91
C VAL A 95 9.85 6.17 4.50
N ALA A 96 10.75 5.52 5.21
CA ALA A 96 12.17 5.64 4.85
C ALA A 96 12.45 5.07 3.47
N GLU A 97 11.70 4.04 3.07
CA GLU A 97 11.90 3.41 1.77
C GLU A 97 11.26 4.20 0.64
N LEU A 98 10.07 4.74 0.88
CA LEU A 98 9.37 5.51 -0.12
C LEU A 98 9.76 6.97 -0.02
N SER A 99 8.91 7.82 0.01
CA SER A 99 9.11 9.22 0.36
C SER A 99 7.80 9.73 0.91
N VAL A 100 7.90 10.79 1.70
CA VAL A 100 6.71 11.43 2.20
C VAL A 100 5.84 11.92 1.05
N ASP A 101 6.46 12.42 -0.02
CA ASP A 101 5.70 12.92 -1.16
C ASP A 101 4.91 11.81 -1.83
N PHE A 102 5.49 10.60 -1.93
CA PHE A 102 4.77 9.49 -2.54
C PHE A 102 3.58 9.09 -1.68
N ALA A 103 3.78 9.03 -0.37
CA ALA A 103 2.68 8.70 0.53
C ALA A 103 1.56 9.74 0.44
N LYS A 104 1.93 11.01 0.30
CA LYS A 104 0.92 12.06 0.15
C LYS A 104 0.16 11.92 -1.16
N LYS A 105 0.80 11.48 -2.21
CA LYS A 105 0.10 11.21 -3.47
C LYS A 105 -0.91 10.09 -3.30
N LEU A 106 -0.61 9.11 -2.47
CA LEU A 106 -1.54 8.05 -2.18
C LEU A 106 -2.77 8.56 -1.41
N GLY A 107 -2.66 9.68 -0.73
CA GLY A 107 -3.75 10.25 0.03
C GLY A 107 -3.46 10.41 1.52
N PHE A 108 -2.26 10.05 1.95
CA PHE A 108 -1.90 10.16 3.36
C PHE A 108 -1.56 11.61 3.69
N ILE A 109 -1.84 11.98 4.94
CA ILE A 109 -1.48 13.31 5.45
C ILE A 109 -0.64 13.13 6.70
N GLU A 110 0.11 14.15 7.05
CA GLU A 110 0.88 14.12 8.28
C GLU A 110 -0.02 14.50 9.44
N ARG A 111 -0.01 13.68 10.48
CA ARG A 111 -0.85 13.89 11.63
C ARG A 111 -0.12 13.34 12.84
N GLY A 112 0.24 14.20 13.77
CA GLY A 112 0.93 13.76 14.97
C GLY A 112 2.27 13.11 14.70
N GLY A 113 2.96 13.56 13.67
CA GLY A 113 4.26 13.00 13.31
C GLY A 113 4.19 11.72 12.50
N LYS A 114 2.99 11.31 12.09
CA LYS A 114 2.82 10.09 11.31
C LYS A 114 2.06 10.38 10.04
N LEU A 115 2.25 9.53 9.05
CA LEU A 115 1.45 9.57 7.82
C LEU A 115 0.21 8.73 8.04
N TRP A 116 -0.94 9.35 7.88
CA TRP A 116 -2.23 8.78 8.25
C TRP A 116 -3.27 9.15 7.19
N VAL A 117 -4.26 8.28 7.01
CA VAL A 117 -5.36 8.58 6.12
C VAL A 117 -6.66 8.06 6.72
N ASP A 118 -7.72 8.84 6.53
CA ASP A 118 -9.08 8.44 6.86
C ASP A 118 -9.70 7.87 5.59
N LEU A 119 -10.04 6.59 5.62
CA LEU A 119 -10.58 5.92 4.46
C LEU A 119 -12.09 6.03 4.34
N ASN A 120 -12.76 6.61 5.35
CA ASN A 120 -14.21 6.80 5.27
C ASN A 120 -14.56 7.64 4.06
N GLY A 121 -15.29 7.06 3.13
CA GLY A 121 -15.69 7.77 1.93
C GLY A 121 -14.58 8.04 0.94
N PHE A 122 -13.37 7.59 1.22
CA PHE A 122 -12.22 7.90 0.38
C PHE A 122 -12.43 7.42 -1.05
N PHE A 123 -12.95 6.22 -1.20
CA PHE A 123 -13.15 5.61 -2.52
C PHE A 123 -14.54 5.88 -3.09
N ASN A 124 -15.39 6.61 -2.35
CA ASN A 124 -16.74 6.91 -2.80
C ASN A 124 -16.88 8.28 -3.41
N SER A 125 -15.80 9.03 -3.50
CA SER A 125 -15.84 10.38 -4.01
C SER A 125 -14.78 10.55 -5.08
N PRO A 126 -14.88 9.80 -6.17
CA PRO A 126 -13.81 9.80 -7.15
C PRO A 126 -13.51 11.16 -7.74
N CYS A 127 -14.52 11.96 -7.88
CA CYS A 127 -14.29 13.24 -8.51
C CYS A 127 -13.54 14.20 -7.64
N GLU A 128 -13.55 13.97 -6.36
CA GLU A 128 -12.81 14.83 -5.46
C GLU A 128 -11.33 14.55 -5.48
N HIS A 129 -10.96 13.38 -5.92
CA HIS A 129 -9.56 13.04 -5.95
C HIS A 129 -8.87 13.64 -7.15
N GLY A 130 -9.55 13.75 -8.24
CA GLY A 130 -8.99 14.34 -9.41
C GLY A 130 -9.38 15.77 -9.53
N LYS A 131 -10.53 16.13 -9.03
CA LYS A 131 -10.96 17.44 -9.05
C LYS A 131 -12.13 17.51 -8.19
N ALA A 132 -12.31 18.49 -7.68
CA ALA A 132 -13.41 18.66 -6.87
C ALA A 132 -14.63 18.68 -7.64
N GLY A 133 -15.54 18.40 -7.16
CA GLY A 133 -16.68 18.76 -7.68
C GLY A 133 -17.51 17.89 -8.29
N SER A 134 -17.21 16.83 -8.49
CA SER A 134 -18.14 16.09 -9.02
C SER A 134 -18.65 15.19 -8.06
N PRO A 135 -19.77 15.20 -7.78
CA PRO A 135 -20.23 14.32 -6.85
C PRO A 135 -20.52 13.08 -7.44
N ARG A 136 -20.61 12.53 -7.41
CA ARG A 136 -20.86 11.52 -7.87
C ARG A 136 -21.86 11.11 -7.66
#